data_e4b48b612e673ddbaaec8bb07a14b5e7
#
_entry.id   e4b48b612e673ddbaaec8bb07a14b5e7
#
_cell.length_a   1.000
_cell.length_b   1.000
_cell.length_c   1.000
_cell.angle_alpha   90.00
_cell.angle_beta   90.00
_cell.angle_gamma   90.00
#
_symmetry.space_group_name_H-M   'P 1'
#
loop_
_entity.id
_entity.type
_entity.pdbx_description
1 polymer ?
#
loop_
_entity_poly.entity_id
_entity_poly.type
_entity_poly.pdbx_seq_one_letter_code
_entity_poly.pdbx_strand_id
1 'polypeptide(L)'
;MYLAAIVAANLTVAMWGPSMTIVNAFLFIGLDLTARDRLHDAWHGNGLVWKMGALIATGSVLSWLLNQNAAQIALASFVAFAAAAVVDTVAYHLLRHRAWWQRVNGSNVLSAAVDSVLFPTIAFGALLPVIV
;
A
#
# COMPACT_ATOMS: atom_id res chain seq x y z
N MET A 1 -1.38 11.02 10.93
CA MET A 1 -0.50 11.25 9.77
C MET A 1 -0.65 10.16 8.71
N TYR A 2 -0.53 8.88 9.04
CA TYR A 2 -0.64 7.77 8.07
C TYR A 2 -1.97 7.77 7.30
N LEU A 3 -3.10 7.87 8.02
CA LEU A 3 -4.43 7.94 7.42
C LEU A 3 -4.57 9.14 6.46
N ALA A 4 -4.04 10.30 6.84
CA ALA A 4 -4.07 11.48 5.98
C ALA A 4 -3.26 11.30 4.70
N ALA A 5 -2.13 10.59 4.75
CA ALA A 5 -1.34 10.26 3.57
C ALA A 5 -2.10 9.33 2.62
N ILE A 6 -2.78 8.30 3.13
CA ILE A 6 -3.62 7.40 2.33
C ILE A 6 -4.73 8.20 1.62
N VAL A 7 -5.44 9.02 2.36
CA VAL A 7 -6.53 9.84 1.79
C VAL A 7 -6.00 10.80 0.74
N ALA A 8 -4.90 11.51 1.03
CA ALA A 8 -4.28 12.45 0.09
C ALA A 8 -3.80 11.73 -1.18
N ALA A 9 -3.16 10.58 -1.05
CA ALA A 9 -2.70 9.78 -2.19
C ALA A 9 -3.87 9.36 -3.09
N ASN A 10 -4.95 8.83 -2.50
CA ASN A 10 -6.11 8.39 -3.25
C ASN A 10 -6.83 9.57 -3.95
N LEU A 11 -6.99 10.70 -3.25
CA LEU A 11 -7.64 11.89 -3.81
C LEU A 11 -6.82 12.51 -4.94
N THR A 12 -5.51 12.62 -4.79
CA THR A 12 -4.64 13.20 -5.83
C THR A 12 -4.67 12.36 -7.11
N VAL A 13 -4.66 11.04 -7.00
CA VAL A 13 -4.79 10.14 -8.16
C VAL A 13 -6.19 10.27 -8.78
N ALA A 14 -7.24 10.35 -7.97
CA ALA A 14 -8.60 10.51 -8.48
C ALA A 14 -8.83 11.86 -9.20
N MET A 15 -8.16 12.93 -8.76
CA MET A 15 -8.31 14.28 -9.32
C MET A 15 -7.42 14.54 -10.54
N TRP A 16 -6.20 14.04 -10.53
CA TRP A 16 -5.17 14.38 -11.54
C TRP A 16 -4.69 13.16 -12.35
N GLY A 17 -5.26 11.98 -12.08
CA GLY A 17 -5.01 10.79 -12.86
C GLY A 17 -3.76 9.98 -12.47
N PRO A 18 -3.43 8.95 -13.27
CA PRO A 18 -2.40 7.97 -12.95
C PRO A 18 -0.99 8.54 -12.73
N SER A 19 -0.65 9.64 -13.40
CA SER A 19 0.66 10.29 -13.27
C SER A 19 0.98 10.69 -11.83
N MET A 20 -0.06 10.96 -11.02
CA MET A 20 0.11 11.29 -9.61
C MET A 20 0.56 10.11 -8.76
N THR A 21 0.42 8.88 -9.25
CA THR A 21 0.94 7.69 -8.56
C THR A 21 2.45 7.78 -8.35
N ILE A 22 3.18 8.25 -9.38
CA ILE A 22 4.64 8.43 -9.30
C ILE A 22 4.99 9.55 -8.31
N VAL A 23 4.29 10.67 -8.40
CA VAL A 23 4.51 11.81 -7.48
C VAL A 23 4.22 11.41 -6.04
N ASN A 24 3.10 10.70 -5.82
CA ASN A 24 2.72 10.18 -4.51
C ASN A 24 3.75 9.19 -3.97
N ALA A 25 4.28 8.30 -4.82
CA ALA A 25 5.34 7.38 -4.44
C ALA A 25 6.57 8.13 -3.92
N PHE A 26 7.00 9.18 -4.61
CA PHE A 26 8.13 10.00 -4.18
C PHE A 26 7.86 10.77 -2.88
N LEU A 27 6.69 11.41 -2.77
CA LEU A 27 6.34 12.26 -1.63
C LEU A 27 6.01 11.44 -0.37
N PHE A 28 5.30 10.33 -0.55
CA PHE A 28 4.77 9.57 0.57
C PHE A 28 5.56 8.31 0.93
N ILE A 29 6.49 7.85 0.08
CA ILE A 29 7.33 6.67 0.38
C ILE A 29 8.06 6.84 1.72
N GLY A 30 8.74 7.96 1.93
CA GLY A 30 9.46 8.20 3.18
C GLY A 30 8.53 8.30 4.38
N LEU A 31 7.37 8.92 4.19
CA LEU A 31 6.35 9.07 5.23
C LEU A 31 5.64 7.74 5.51
N ASP A 32 5.35 6.96 4.47
CA ASP A 32 4.71 5.65 4.59
C ASP A 32 5.63 4.66 5.31
N LEU A 33 6.88 4.55 4.87
CA LEU A 33 7.87 3.67 5.51
C LEU A 33 8.08 4.03 6.99
N THR A 34 8.30 5.32 7.28
CA THR A 34 8.53 5.78 8.67
C THR A 34 7.29 5.58 9.55
N ALA A 35 6.10 5.85 9.02
CA ALA A 35 4.87 5.68 9.76
C ALA A 35 4.54 4.20 9.95
N ARG A 36 4.77 3.37 8.93
CA ARG A 36 4.59 1.92 8.98
C ARG A 36 5.51 1.29 10.01
N ASP A 37 6.80 1.65 10.00
CA ASP A 37 7.77 1.13 10.96
C ASP A 37 7.38 1.50 12.41
N ARG A 38 6.99 2.75 12.65
CA ARG A 38 6.53 3.19 13.98
C ARG A 38 5.25 2.48 14.43
N LEU A 39 4.31 2.25 13.52
CA LEU A 39 3.09 1.50 13.82
C LEU A 39 3.41 0.02 14.06
N HIS A 40 4.35 -0.54 13.29
CA HIS A 40 4.82 -1.89 13.46
C HIS A 40 5.44 -2.10 14.84
N ASP A 41 6.32 -1.21 15.26
CA ASP A 41 6.96 -1.27 16.57
C ASP A 41 5.93 -1.09 17.72
N ALA A 42 5.01 -0.13 17.56
CA ALA A 42 3.99 0.15 18.57
C ALA A 42 2.95 -0.98 18.72
N TRP A 43 2.68 -1.72 17.65
CA TRP A 43 1.65 -2.77 17.61
C TRP A 43 2.22 -4.19 17.55
N HIS A 44 3.53 -4.33 17.65
CA HIS A 44 4.18 -5.63 17.61
C HIS A 44 3.57 -6.60 18.64
N GLY A 45 3.09 -7.75 18.16
CA GLY A 45 2.41 -8.75 18.99
C GLY A 45 0.93 -8.51 19.28
N ASN A 46 0.34 -7.34 18.92
CA ASN A 46 -1.03 -6.95 19.28
C ASN A 46 -1.97 -6.79 18.07
N GLY A 47 -1.93 -7.73 17.12
CA GLY A 47 -2.85 -7.71 15.98
C GLY A 47 -2.50 -6.64 14.93
N LEU A 48 -1.22 -6.45 14.65
CA LEU A 48 -0.68 -5.49 13.69
C LEU A 48 -1.40 -5.53 12.35
N VAL A 49 -1.54 -6.71 11.75
CA VAL A 49 -2.17 -6.89 10.42
C VAL A 49 -3.60 -6.40 10.42
N TRP A 50 -4.37 -6.72 11.47
CA TRP A 50 -5.74 -6.27 11.61
C TRP A 50 -5.86 -4.76 11.77
N LYS A 51 -5.01 -4.15 12.59
CA LYS A 51 -5.00 -2.70 12.81
C LYS A 51 -4.55 -1.94 11.57
N MET A 52 -3.55 -2.42 10.85
CA MET A 52 -3.13 -1.85 9.57
C MET A 52 -4.23 -1.98 8.51
N GLY A 53 -4.85 -3.14 8.41
CA GLY A 53 -6.02 -3.35 7.53
C GLY A 53 -7.16 -2.39 7.84
N ALA A 54 -7.50 -2.20 9.11
CA ALA A 54 -8.52 -1.25 9.55
C ALA A 54 -8.19 0.20 9.19
N LEU A 55 -6.92 0.62 9.34
CA LEU A 55 -6.48 1.96 8.95
C LEU A 55 -6.63 2.19 7.44
N ILE A 56 -6.25 1.23 6.63
CA ILE A 56 -6.35 1.34 5.17
C ILE A 56 -7.81 1.33 4.74
N ALA A 57 -8.63 0.44 5.31
CA ALA A 57 -10.08 0.44 5.06
C ALA A 57 -10.72 1.78 5.42
N THR A 58 -10.36 2.34 6.57
CA THR A 58 -10.86 3.67 7.00
C THR A 58 -10.41 4.77 6.04
N GLY A 59 -9.14 4.76 5.60
CA GLY A 59 -8.63 5.71 4.62
C GLY A 59 -9.34 5.61 3.28
N SER A 60 -9.62 4.38 2.83
CA SER A 60 -10.37 4.11 1.60
C SER A 60 -11.80 4.63 1.67
N VAL A 61 -12.50 4.37 2.77
CA VAL A 61 -13.87 4.88 3.00
C VAL A 61 -13.89 6.41 3.05
N LEU A 62 -12.95 7.02 3.75
CA LEU A 62 -12.85 8.49 3.80
C LEU A 62 -12.57 9.09 2.43
N SER A 63 -11.67 8.48 1.64
CA SER A 63 -11.39 8.92 0.27
C SER A 63 -12.64 8.85 -0.61
N TRP A 64 -13.42 7.79 -0.50
CA TRP A 64 -14.67 7.64 -1.23
C TRP A 64 -15.72 8.68 -0.81
N LEU A 65 -15.87 8.94 0.49
CA LEU A 65 -16.82 9.95 1.01
C LEU A 65 -16.47 11.37 0.56
N LEU A 66 -15.17 11.67 0.46
CA LEU A 66 -14.69 12.98 0.03
C LEU A 66 -14.78 13.18 -1.49
N ASN A 67 -14.62 12.11 -2.25
CA ASN A 67 -14.74 12.13 -3.71
C ASN A 67 -15.18 10.74 -4.21
N GLN A 68 -16.39 10.66 -4.73
CA GLN A 68 -16.93 9.39 -5.25
C GLN A 68 -16.12 8.81 -6.42
N ASN A 69 -15.43 9.66 -7.20
CA ASN A 69 -14.53 9.21 -8.24
C ASN A 69 -13.28 8.50 -7.68
N ALA A 70 -12.97 8.67 -6.41
CA ALA A 70 -11.89 7.97 -5.73
C ALA A 70 -12.27 6.53 -5.30
N ALA A 71 -13.52 6.12 -5.43
CA ALA A 71 -13.98 4.81 -4.96
C ALA A 71 -13.20 3.65 -5.56
N GLN A 72 -12.99 3.66 -6.88
CA GLN A 72 -12.24 2.60 -7.58
C GLN A 72 -10.77 2.59 -7.16
N ILE A 73 -10.17 3.77 -7.00
CA ILE A 73 -8.77 3.93 -6.57
C ILE A 73 -8.60 3.48 -5.12
N ALA A 74 -9.54 3.86 -4.25
CA ALA A 74 -9.56 3.44 -2.85
C ALA A 74 -9.71 1.92 -2.71
N LEU A 75 -10.61 1.31 -3.51
CA LEU A 75 -10.78 -0.14 -3.55
C LEU A 75 -9.49 -0.83 -4.06
N ALA A 76 -8.89 -0.30 -5.13
CA ALA A 76 -7.63 -0.81 -5.67
C ALA A 76 -6.51 -0.79 -4.62
N SER A 77 -6.36 0.33 -3.90
CA SER A 77 -5.39 0.46 -2.81
C SER A 77 -5.62 -0.56 -1.70
N PHE A 78 -6.87 -0.76 -1.29
CA PHE A 78 -7.19 -1.74 -0.25
C PHE A 78 -6.88 -3.17 -0.67
N VAL A 79 -7.30 -3.57 -1.88
CA VAL A 79 -7.09 -4.94 -2.39
C VAL A 79 -5.61 -5.21 -2.64
N ALA A 80 -4.90 -4.28 -3.28
CA ALA A 80 -3.48 -4.41 -3.57
C ALA A 80 -2.67 -4.52 -2.26
N PHE A 81 -2.97 -3.68 -1.27
CA PHE A 81 -2.32 -3.76 0.03
C PHE A 81 -2.59 -5.10 0.75
N ALA A 82 -3.83 -5.57 0.76
CA ALA A 82 -4.17 -6.84 1.39
C ALA A 82 -3.41 -8.00 0.74
N ALA A 83 -3.36 -8.05 -0.59
CA ALA A 83 -2.59 -9.06 -1.33
C ALA A 83 -1.09 -8.95 -1.06
N ALA A 84 -0.53 -7.74 -1.10
CA ALA A 84 0.89 -7.50 -0.79
C ALA A 84 1.24 -7.95 0.63
N ALA A 85 0.39 -7.67 1.62
CA ALA A 85 0.61 -8.09 3.01
C ALA A 85 0.59 -9.62 3.17
N VAL A 86 -0.28 -10.32 2.44
CA VAL A 86 -0.29 -11.80 2.42
C VAL A 86 1.01 -12.33 1.80
N VAL A 87 1.41 -11.78 0.65
CA VAL A 87 2.66 -12.19 -0.03
C VAL A 87 3.88 -11.91 0.84
N ASP A 88 3.94 -10.75 1.48
CA ASP A 88 5.02 -10.41 2.41
C ASP A 88 5.12 -11.44 3.55
N THR A 89 4.00 -11.74 4.19
CA THR A 89 3.94 -12.71 5.29
C THR A 89 4.40 -14.10 4.84
N VAL A 90 3.93 -14.57 3.69
CA VAL A 90 4.30 -15.89 3.13
C VAL A 90 5.77 -15.91 2.74
N ALA A 91 6.24 -14.89 2.01
CA ALA A 91 7.64 -14.78 1.57
C ALA A 91 8.59 -14.70 2.78
N TYR A 92 8.24 -13.89 3.78
CA TYR A 92 9.02 -13.78 5.02
C TYR A 92 9.12 -15.12 5.74
N HIS A 93 8.04 -15.91 5.77
CA HIS A 93 8.04 -17.24 6.38
C HIS A 93 8.86 -18.25 5.57
N LEU A 94 8.75 -18.25 4.24
CA LEU A 94 9.52 -19.13 3.36
C LEU A 94 11.03 -18.86 3.44
N LEU A 95 11.40 -17.59 3.59
CA LEU A 95 12.78 -17.15 3.72
C LEU A 95 13.35 -17.26 5.14
N ARG A 96 12.63 -17.89 6.08
CA ARG A 96 13.04 -17.98 7.51
C ARG A 96 14.43 -18.55 7.75
N HIS A 97 14.93 -19.39 6.83
CA HIS A 97 16.28 -20.01 6.91
C HIS A 97 17.40 -19.11 6.34
N ARG A 98 17.06 -17.98 5.77
CA ARG A 98 18.01 -17.00 5.21
C ARG A 98 18.42 -15.97 6.25
N ALA A 99 19.52 -15.24 5.96
CA ALA A 99 19.95 -14.13 6.79
C ALA A 99 18.81 -13.07 6.92
N TRP A 100 18.72 -12.41 8.07
CA TRP A 100 17.66 -11.46 8.37
C TRP A 100 17.45 -10.42 7.26
N TRP A 101 18.53 -9.84 6.73
CA TRP A 101 18.45 -8.84 5.68
C TRP A 101 17.92 -9.40 4.34
N GLN A 102 18.21 -10.67 4.01
CA GLN A 102 17.70 -11.34 2.81
C GLN A 102 16.19 -11.63 2.96
N ARG A 103 15.77 -11.99 4.15
CA ARG A 103 14.38 -12.25 4.47
C ARG A 103 13.54 -10.99 4.35
N VAL A 104 13.96 -9.89 4.98
CA VAL A 104 13.26 -8.60 4.95
C VAL A 104 13.22 -8.02 3.53
N ASN A 105 14.37 -7.92 2.87
CA ASN A 105 14.39 -7.35 1.51
C ASN A 105 13.69 -8.24 0.50
N GLY A 106 13.83 -9.56 0.61
CA GLY A 106 13.17 -10.51 -0.29
C GLY A 106 11.64 -10.46 -0.18
N SER A 107 11.10 -10.42 1.03
CA SER A 107 9.66 -10.30 1.22
C SER A 107 9.14 -8.94 0.74
N ASN A 108 9.84 -7.85 1.04
CA ASN A 108 9.48 -6.51 0.60
C ASN A 108 9.48 -6.37 -0.94
N VAL A 109 10.46 -6.95 -1.63
CA VAL A 109 10.51 -6.91 -3.11
C VAL A 109 9.32 -7.67 -3.71
N LEU A 110 8.99 -8.83 -3.17
CA LEU A 110 7.87 -9.63 -3.67
C LEU A 110 6.52 -8.94 -3.39
N SER A 111 6.33 -8.40 -2.20
CA SER A 111 5.10 -7.68 -1.86
C SER A 111 4.94 -6.39 -2.67
N ALA A 112 6.03 -5.65 -2.88
CA ALA A 112 6.02 -4.44 -3.72
C ALA A 112 5.72 -4.78 -5.19
N ALA A 113 6.25 -5.88 -5.71
CA ALA A 113 5.92 -6.32 -7.07
C ALA A 113 4.44 -6.65 -7.22
N VAL A 114 3.83 -7.33 -6.24
CA VAL A 114 2.39 -7.64 -6.24
C VAL A 114 1.56 -6.36 -6.17
N ASP A 115 1.90 -5.44 -5.30
CA ASP A 115 1.22 -4.14 -5.18
C ASP A 115 1.30 -3.35 -6.49
N SER A 116 2.49 -3.29 -7.10
CA SER A 116 2.74 -2.57 -8.36
C SER A 116 1.97 -3.13 -9.56
N VAL A 117 1.58 -4.40 -9.51
CA VAL A 117 0.75 -5.04 -10.55
C VAL A 117 -0.72 -4.89 -10.25
N LEU A 118 -1.14 -5.18 -9.02
CA LEU A 118 -2.55 -5.22 -8.66
C LEU A 118 -3.17 -3.83 -8.59
N PHE A 119 -2.48 -2.87 -7.98
CA PHE A 119 -3.02 -1.52 -7.85
C PHE A 119 -3.36 -0.88 -9.21
N PRO A 120 -2.45 -0.78 -10.19
CA PRO A 120 -2.78 -0.19 -11.49
C PRO A 120 -3.84 -0.99 -12.25
N THR A 121 -3.80 -2.32 -12.14
CA THR A 121 -4.76 -3.18 -12.83
C THR A 121 -6.18 -2.93 -12.34
N ILE A 122 -6.38 -2.81 -11.04
CA ILE A 122 -7.71 -2.58 -10.45
C ILE A 122 -8.11 -1.11 -10.59
N ALA A 123 -7.18 -0.18 -10.36
CA ALA A 123 -7.47 1.26 -10.39
C ALA A 123 -7.79 1.77 -11.79
N PHE A 124 -7.10 1.26 -12.81
CA PHE A 124 -7.14 1.80 -14.16
C PHE A 124 -7.58 0.77 -15.23
N GLY A 125 -7.83 -0.48 -14.84
CA GLY A 125 -8.26 -1.54 -15.75
C GLY A 125 -7.17 -2.08 -16.69
N ALA A 126 -5.93 -1.64 -16.53
CA ALA A 126 -4.80 -2.09 -17.33
C ALA A 126 -3.50 -2.00 -16.52
N LEU A 127 -2.55 -2.91 -16.82
CA LEU A 127 -1.15 -2.69 -16.49
C LEU A 127 -0.69 -1.48 -17.30
N LEU A 128 -0.85 -0.31 -16.73
CA LEU A 128 -0.20 0.87 -17.30
C LEU A 128 1.29 0.65 -17.15
N PRO A 129 2.07 0.64 -18.23
CA PRO A 129 3.49 0.85 -18.10
C PRO A 129 3.64 2.22 -17.43
N VAL A 130 4.01 2.23 -16.16
CA VAL A 130 4.25 3.45 -15.36
C VAL A 130 5.50 4.17 -15.88
N ILE A 131 5.91 3.84 -17.10
CA ILE A 131 7.06 4.41 -17.79
C ILE A 131 6.57 4.88 -19.16
N VAL A 132 5.93 6.01 -19.18
CA VAL A 132 6.01 6.96 -20.30
C VAL A 132 5.98 8.35 -19.72
#